data_f609d867e984f7c71f04fab5f2114c73
#
_entry.id   f609d867e984f7c71f04fab5f2114c73
#
_cell.length_a   1.000
_cell.length_b   1.000
_cell.length_c   1.000
_cell.angle_alpha   90.00
_cell.angle_beta   90.00
_cell.angle_gamma   90.00
#
_symmetry.space_group_name_H-M   'P 1'
#
loop_
_entity.id
_entity.type
_entity.pdbx_description
1 polymer ?
#
loop_
_entity_poly.entity_id
_entity_poly.type
_entity_poly.pdbx_seq_one_letter_code
_entity_poly.pdbx_strand_id
1 'polypeptide(L)'
;MNRTRLIFFAVVLLALVVVGVSFAVSQLSGNIPSPTAQPIQVRVISALPIEPWVQDAATKFNAERRTQDGRAIVVTVTPMDSVTALGKWDRGEFTPSDGKTAVPTVWIPDSRYLVELVNATYSAKLGRDVFLTDGEYRARPLATSLFSWGIYESRHKVLNDKFKTVDWKVIHDAAIAKGGWPDLGDDKSWGYFKLIVPNPRKNAAGLLAMVSAAGEYYDKVTITTEDVTNPQFQKWLKELMGSVTDFSSLSAYSVEDLALFGYSVGDGGQLLESDLLVNMQGIQTRWSDPLRIVYPKYLTWFDFPFTIWMGTETSAAEKNAALQFEKYLLSTPIQAAAATRGFRPANAEVSIAGSDSLFVKWQGQGASAKVAGTSRMRAPDRDTLQALLRWFDLNVAK
;
A
#
# COMPACT_ATOMS: atom_id res chain seq x y z
N MET A 1 38.40 65.86 48.53
CA MET A 1 37.49 65.49 47.43
C MET A 1 36.08 65.72 47.95
N ASN A 2 35.23 66.60 47.29
CA ASN A 2 33.92 66.94 47.76
C ASN A 2 32.97 65.75 47.81
N ARG A 3 32.27 65.50 48.91
CA ARG A 3 31.31 64.40 49.08
C ARG A 3 30.34 64.27 47.89
N THR A 4 29.94 65.36 47.26
CA THR A 4 29.08 65.38 46.06
C THR A 4 29.75 64.70 44.83
N ARG A 5 31.07 64.86 44.63
CA ARG A 5 31.82 64.19 43.51
C ARG A 5 31.95 62.67 43.76
N LEU A 6 32.09 62.29 45.03
CA LEU A 6 32.20 60.84 45.39
C LEU A 6 30.88 60.14 45.15
N ILE A 7 29.76 60.76 45.51
CA ILE A 7 28.41 60.22 45.23
C ILE A 7 28.14 60.15 43.71
N PHE A 8 28.54 61.18 42.96
CA PHE A 8 28.39 61.16 41.49
C PHE A 8 29.16 60.05 40.85
N PHE A 9 30.42 59.83 41.24
CA PHE A 9 31.21 58.71 40.73
C PHE A 9 30.65 57.36 41.12
N ALA A 10 30.12 57.21 42.34
CA ALA A 10 29.47 55.97 42.77
C ALA A 10 28.21 55.64 41.95
N VAL A 11 27.37 56.67 41.66
CA VAL A 11 26.16 56.55 40.86
C VAL A 11 26.50 56.19 39.40
N VAL A 12 27.51 56.82 38.81
CA VAL A 12 27.99 56.55 37.46
C VAL A 12 28.56 55.14 37.39
N LEU A 13 29.35 54.67 38.36
CA LEU A 13 29.90 53.34 38.43
C LEU A 13 28.79 52.31 38.57
N LEU A 14 27.78 52.55 39.39
CA LEU A 14 26.62 51.65 39.54
C LEU A 14 25.82 51.56 38.23
N ALA A 15 25.60 52.70 37.53
CA ALA A 15 24.92 52.70 36.24
C ALA A 15 25.70 51.90 35.19
N LEU A 16 27.04 52.04 35.17
CA LEU A 16 27.89 51.27 34.25
C LEU A 16 27.87 49.77 34.57
N VAL A 17 27.83 49.36 35.83
CA VAL A 17 27.70 48.00 36.27
C VAL A 17 26.35 47.43 35.86
N VAL A 18 25.25 48.16 36.06
CA VAL A 18 23.91 47.73 35.64
C VAL A 18 23.81 47.58 34.14
N VAL A 19 24.35 48.50 33.35
CA VAL A 19 24.39 48.42 31.89
C VAL A 19 25.25 47.24 31.44
N GLY A 20 26.44 47.03 32.06
CA GLY A 20 27.33 45.93 31.76
C GLY A 20 26.72 44.57 32.08
N VAL A 21 26.04 44.45 33.22
CA VAL A 21 25.31 43.24 33.60
C VAL A 21 24.12 43.00 32.67
N SER A 22 23.35 44.03 32.34
CA SER A 22 22.21 43.91 31.40
C SER A 22 22.70 43.49 29.99
N PHE A 23 23.82 44.02 29.53
CA PHE A 23 24.41 43.65 28.25
C PHE A 23 24.96 42.21 28.29
N ALA A 24 25.65 41.82 29.36
CA ALA A 24 26.12 40.45 29.52
C ALA A 24 24.97 39.44 29.61
N VAL A 25 23.88 39.77 30.34
CA VAL A 25 22.68 38.97 30.43
C VAL A 25 21.98 38.87 29.06
N SER A 26 21.90 39.95 28.28
CA SER A 26 21.31 39.94 26.95
C SER A 26 22.13 39.09 25.94
N GLN A 27 23.46 39.12 26.04
CA GLN A 27 24.35 38.30 25.25
C GLN A 27 24.27 36.82 25.66
N LEU A 28 24.18 36.51 26.94
CA LEU A 28 24.00 35.16 27.47
C LEU A 28 22.59 34.62 27.20
N SER A 29 21.55 35.47 27.24
CA SER A 29 20.18 35.09 26.92
C SER A 29 19.98 34.80 25.42
N GLY A 30 20.76 35.47 24.54
CA GLY A 30 20.76 35.20 23.11
C GLY A 30 21.35 33.83 22.73
N ASN A 31 22.10 33.20 23.64
CA ASN A 31 22.77 31.91 23.46
C ASN A 31 22.25 30.79 24.38
N ILE A 32 21.22 31.03 25.18
CA ILE A 32 20.50 29.92 25.80
C ILE A 32 19.68 29.31 24.67
N PRO A 33 19.96 28.08 24.19
CA PRO A 33 19.06 27.40 23.25
C PRO A 33 17.73 27.37 23.99
N SER A 34 16.72 28.09 23.48
CA SER A 34 15.35 27.82 23.89
C SER A 34 15.18 26.29 23.83
N PRO A 35 14.62 25.64 24.86
CA PRO A 35 14.39 24.19 24.76
C PRO A 35 13.65 23.98 23.46
N THR A 36 14.37 23.43 22.47
CA THR A 36 13.85 23.24 21.11
C THR A 36 12.59 22.41 21.30
N ALA A 37 11.44 23.03 21.06
CA ALA A 37 10.16 22.38 21.28
C ALA A 37 10.22 21.02 20.56
N GLN A 38 9.92 19.94 21.27
CA GLN A 38 10.07 18.58 20.70
C GLN A 38 9.37 18.50 19.35
N PRO A 39 10.01 17.93 18.33
CA PRO A 39 9.42 17.82 17.00
C PRO A 39 8.12 17.05 17.05
N ILE A 40 7.20 17.40 16.15
CA ILE A 40 5.95 16.67 15.94
C ILE A 40 6.31 15.41 15.14
N GLN A 41 6.08 14.25 15.73
CA GLN A 41 6.38 12.96 15.08
C GLN A 41 5.17 12.47 14.30
N VAL A 42 5.35 12.22 13.01
CA VAL A 42 4.37 11.52 12.15
C VAL A 42 4.90 10.11 11.88
N ARG A 43 4.34 9.13 12.56
CA ARG A 43 4.73 7.72 12.46
C ARG A 43 3.83 7.03 11.44
N VAL A 44 4.41 6.62 10.32
CA VAL A 44 3.71 6.01 9.18
C VAL A 44 4.01 4.52 9.15
N ILE A 45 2.97 3.68 9.16
CA ILE A 45 3.04 2.28 8.74
C ILE A 45 2.64 2.22 7.28
N SER A 46 3.50 1.68 6.40
CA SER A 46 3.27 1.63 4.96
C SER A 46 3.28 0.21 4.43
N ALA A 47 2.31 -0.10 3.57
CA ALA A 47 2.29 -1.33 2.78
C ALA A 47 3.56 -1.49 1.96
N LEU A 48 4.07 -2.72 1.85
CA LEU A 48 5.35 -3.03 1.21
C LEU A 48 5.45 -2.53 -0.24
N PRO A 49 4.43 -2.70 -1.12
CA PRO A 49 4.56 -2.30 -2.53
C PRO A 49 4.77 -0.79 -2.73
N ILE A 50 4.18 0.05 -1.88
CA ILE A 50 4.27 1.52 -2.03
C ILE A 50 5.32 2.15 -1.11
N GLU A 51 5.82 1.40 -0.13
CA GLU A 51 6.73 1.90 0.91
C GLU A 51 7.98 2.60 0.35
N PRO A 52 8.69 2.07 -0.67
CA PRO A 52 9.90 2.73 -1.16
C PRO A 52 9.66 4.15 -1.69
N TRP A 53 8.49 4.39 -2.30
CA TRP A 53 8.11 5.73 -2.75
C TRP A 53 7.73 6.64 -1.56
N VAL A 54 7.01 6.12 -0.57
CA VAL A 54 6.62 6.86 0.65
C VAL A 54 7.86 7.23 1.46
N GLN A 55 8.84 6.31 1.58
CA GLN A 55 10.09 6.54 2.29
C GLN A 55 10.96 7.63 1.61
N ASP A 56 11.09 7.58 0.28
CA ASP A 56 11.79 8.61 -0.49
C ASP A 56 11.12 9.97 -0.32
N ALA A 57 9.79 10.02 -0.34
CA ALA A 57 9.03 11.25 -0.12
C ALA A 57 9.20 11.77 1.31
N ALA A 58 9.18 10.91 2.33
CA ALA A 58 9.42 11.28 3.72
C ALA A 58 10.83 11.85 3.93
N THR A 59 11.84 11.27 3.28
CA THR A 59 13.21 11.76 3.32
C THR A 59 13.31 13.19 2.76
N LYS A 60 12.68 13.45 1.61
CA LYS A 60 12.63 14.79 0.99
C LYS A 60 11.83 15.78 1.85
N PHE A 61 10.67 15.36 2.38
CA PHE A 61 9.84 16.16 3.26
C PHE A 61 10.61 16.62 4.52
N ASN A 62 11.32 15.69 5.15
CA ASN A 62 12.14 15.98 6.34
C ASN A 62 13.30 16.92 6.02
N ALA A 63 13.92 16.83 4.84
CA ALA A 63 14.99 17.71 4.39
C ALA A 63 14.51 19.16 4.21
N GLU A 64 13.24 19.39 3.91
CA GLU A 64 12.63 20.73 3.81
C GLU A 64 12.41 21.39 5.18
N ARG A 65 12.58 20.67 6.29
CA ARG A 65 12.45 21.17 7.67
C ARG A 65 11.15 21.93 7.93
N ARG A 66 10.04 21.42 7.42
CA ARG A 66 8.72 22.01 7.60
C ARG A 66 8.33 22.08 9.07
N THR A 67 7.60 23.10 9.43
CA THR A 67 7.18 23.35 10.82
C THR A 67 5.67 23.48 10.92
N GLN A 68 5.17 23.19 12.12
CA GLN A 68 3.81 23.51 12.54
C GLN A 68 3.84 24.06 13.96
N ASP A 69 3.22 25.21 14.18
CA ASP A 69 3.21 25.90 15.49
C ASP A 69 4.64 26.10 16.07
N GLY A 70 5.61 26.43 15.19
CA GLY A 70 7.02 26.61 15.56
C GLY A 70 7.80 25.32 15.86
N ARG A 71 7.18 24.15 15.73
CA ARG A 71 7.78 22.83 15.96
C ARG A 71 8.09 22.15 14.62
N ALA A 72 9.28 21.59 14.50
CA ALA A 72 9.65 20.80 13.32
C ALA A 72 8.74 19.57 13.19
N ILE A 73 8.35 19.23 11.95
CA ILE A 73 7.66 17.98 11.63
C ILE A 73 8.71 16.97 11.20
N VAL A 74 8.66 15.76 11.77
CA VAL A 74 9.52 14.62 11.41
C VAL A 74 8.62 13.44 11.06
N VAL A 75 8.76 12.95 9.84
CA VAL A 75 8.06 11.78 9.33
C VAL A 75 8.99 10.57 9.39
N THR A 76 8.52 9.48 10.01
CA THR A 76 9.20 8.18 9.98
C THR A 76 8.29 7.15 9.32
N VAL A 77 8.86 6.32 8.43
CA VAL A 77 8.11 5.28 7.72
C VAL A 77 8.61 3.92 8.18
N THR A 78 7.68 3.03 8.49
CA THR A 78 7.96 1.64 8.85
C THR A 78 7.25 0.74 7.85
N PRO A 79 7.99 -0.07 7.06
CA PRO A 79 7.40 -1.03 6.17
C PRO A 79 6.70 -2.13 6.95
N MET A 80 5.49 -2.49 6.54
CA MET A 80 4.77 -3.62 7.13
C MET A 80 3.75 -4.17 6.14
N ASP A 81 3.70 -5.48 6.02
CA ASP A 81 2.61 -6.13 5.29
C ASP A 81 1.25 -5.74 5.87
N SER A 82 0.31 -5.44 5.00
CA SER A 82 -0.98 -4.86 5.42
C SER A 82 -1.86 -5.84 6.18
N VAL A 83 -1.76 -7.16 5.93
CA VAL A 83 -2.50 -8.18 6.69
C VAL A 83 -1.89 -8.33 8.08
N THR A 84 -0.56 -8.24 8.19
CA THR A 84 0.14 -8.19 9.48
C THR A 84 -0.28 -6.95 10.28
N ALA A 85 -0.31 -5.77 9.63
CA ALA A 85 -0.77 -4.53 10.26
C ALA A 85 -2.24 -4.61 10.70
N LEU A 86 -3.13 -5.16 9.84
CA LEU A 86 -4.53 -5.43 10.18
C LEU A 86 -4.64 -6.27 11.46
N GLY A 87 -3.89 -7.37 11.55
CA GLY A 87 -3.87 -8.21 12.74
C GLY A 87 -3.42 -7.47 14.00
N LYS A 88 -2.44 -6.57 13.89
CA LYS A 88 -1.98 -5.73 15.01
C LYS A 88 -3.03 -4.72 15.45
N TRP A 89 -3.73 -4.07 14.51
CA TRP A 89 -4.88 -3.21 14.82
C TRP A 89 -5.99 -3.99 15.52
N ASP A 90 -6.38 -5.14 15.01
CA ASP A 90 -7.46 -5.97 15.57
C ASP A 90 -7.18 -6.41 17.01
N ARG A 91 -5.92 -6.74 17.33
CA ARG A 91 -5.49 -7.14 18.69
C ARG A 91 -5.14 -5.95 19.59
N GLY A 92 -5.19 -4.71 19.07
CA GLY A 92 -4.84 -3.52 19.85
C GLY A 92 -3.33 -3.38 20.13
N GLU A 93 -2.46 -4.07 19.39
CA GLU A 93 -1.01 -4.00 19.59
C GLU A 93 -0.43 -2.62 19.23
N PHE A 94 -1.10 -1.87 18.36
CA PHE A 94 -0.73 -0.49 18.05
C PHE A 94 -1.27 0.54 19.05
N THR A 95 -2.20 0.16 19.91
CA THR A 95 -2.85 1.03 20.90
C THR A 95 -2.79 0.40 22.30
N PRO A 96 -1.59 0.03 22.80
CA PRO A 96 -1.48 -0.58 24.12
C PRO A 96 -1.83 0.45 25.21
N SER A 97 -2.41 -0.04 26.30
CA SER A 97 -2.81 0.79 27.44
C SER A 97 -1.64 1.26 28.32
N ASP A 98 -0.39 0.95 27.95
CA ASP A 98 0.81 1.29 28.73
C ASP A 98 1.18 2.78 28.68
N GLY A 99 0.58 3.56 27.77
CA GLY A 99 0.85 4.99 27.58
C GLY A 99 2.30 5.31 27.16
N LYS A 100 3.13 4.31 26.87
CA LYS A 100 4.55 4.43 26.54
C LYS A 100 4.83 4.07 25.08
N THR A 101 4.08 3.15 24.53
CA THR A 101 4.25 2.71 23.13
C THR A 101 3.72 3.78 22.18
N ALA A 102 4.57 4.22 21.27
CA ALA A 102 4.18 5.21 20.26
C ALA A 102 3.19 4.59 19.25
N VAL A 103 1.98 5.15 19.19
CA VAL A 103 0.94 4.73 18.25
C VAL A 103 1.27 5.23 16.84
N PRO A 104 1.04 4.45 15.78
CA PRO A 104 1.14 4.95 14.42
C PRO A 104 0.15 6.10 14.20
N THR A 105 0.66 7.23 13.70
CA THR A 105 -0.17 8.39 13.33
C THR A 105 -0.94 8.12 12.05
N VAL A 106 -0.29 7.38 11.14
CA VAL A 106 -0.77 7.10 9.78
C VAL A 106 -0.59 5.63 9.46
N TRP A 107 -1.58 5.05 8.80
CA TRP A 107 -1.48 3.76 8.14
C TRP A 107 -1.80 3.91 6.64
N ILE A 108 -0.95 3.34 5.80
CA ILE A 108 -1.11 3.26 4.34
C ILE A 108 -1.19 1.77 3.97
N PRO A 109 -2.37 1.15 4.03
CA PRO A 109 -2.54 -0.25 3.61
C PRO A 109 -2.56 -0.38 2.08
N ASP A 110 -2.52 -1.61 1.58
CA ASP A 110 -2.65 -1.90 0.15
C ASP A 110 -3.97 -1.42 -0.44
N SER A 111 -5.06 -1.53 0.32
CA SER A 111 -6.40 -1.22 -0.15
C SER A 111 -7.30 -0.75 0.98
N ARG A 112 -8.29 0.07 0.62
CA ARG A 112 -9.40 0.47 1.52
C ARG A 112 -10.17 -0.72 2.10
N TYR A 113 -10.15 -1.89 1.48
CA TYR A 113 -10.78 -3.11 2.03
C TYR A 113 -10.26 -3.43 3.43
N LEU A 114 -8.96 -3.23 3.66
CA LEU A 114 -8.35 -3.44 4.97
C LEU A 114 -8.72 -2.35 5.98
N VAL A 115 -8.91 -1.11 5.50
CA VAL A 115 -9.39 0.00 6.34
C VAL A 115 -10.79 -0.29 6.87
N GLU A 116 -11.70 -0.78 6.00
CA GLU A 116 -13.06 -1.18 6.39
C GLU A 116 -13.05 -2.30 7.44
N LEU A 117 -12.13 -3.26 7.32
CA LEU A 117 -11.98 -4.32 8.32
C LEU A 117 -11.59 -3.77 9.70
N VAL A 118 -10.64 -2.83 9.77
CA VAL A 118 -10.26 -2.18 11.03
C VAL A 118 -11.41 -1.34 11.57
N ASN A 119 -12.05 -0.52 10.73
CA ASN A 119 -13.18 0.30 11.13
C ASN A 119 -14.30 -0.57 11.70
N ALA A 120 -14.67 -1.68 11.05
CA ALA A 120 -15.69 -2.60 11.57
C ALA A 120 -15.33 -3.14 12.97
N THR A 121 -14.04 -3.47 13.21
CA THR A 121 -13.56 -3.90 14.54
C THR A 121 -13.74 -2.80 15.59
N TYR A 122 -13.32 -1.58 15.28
CA TYR A 122 -13.34 -0.47 16.23
C TYR A 122 -14.73 0.15 16.38
N SER A 123 -15.55 0.20 15.33
CA SER A 123 -16.96 0.61 15.44
C SER A 123 -17.73 -0.28 16.41
N ALA A 124 -17.48 -1.59 16.39
CA ALA A 124 -18.08 -2.51 17.36
C ALA A 124 -17.62 -2.26 18.82
N LYS A 125 -16.36 -1.78 19.00
CA LYS A 125 -15.78 -1.50 20.32
C LYS A 125 -16.06 -0.10 20.85
N LEU A 126 -16.00 0.91 19.96
CA LEU A 126 -15.99 2.34 20.31
C LEU A 126 -17.22 3.10 19.81
N GLY A 127 -18.10 2.47 19.02
CA GLY A 127 -19.27 3.10 18.41
C GLY A 127 -18.94 4.11 17.31
N ARG A 128 -17.72 4.11 16.78
CA ARG A 128 -17.26 5.02 15.73
C ARG A 128 -16.11 4.45 14.92
N ASP A 129 -15.95 4.95 13.71
CA ASP A 129 -14.80 4.69 12.89
C ASP A 129 -13.54 5.37 13.44
N VAL A 130 -12.40 4.73 13.24
CA VAL A 130 -11.08 5.19 13.67
C VAL A 130 -10.21 5.67 12.51
N PHE A 131 -10.57 5.31 11.29
CA PHE A 131 -10.07 5.87 10.04
C PHE A 131 -11.24 6.46 9.27
N LEU A 132 -11.27 7.78 9.14
CA LEU A 132 -12.43 8.46 8.59
C LEU A 132 -12.56 8.26 7.08
N THR A 133 -13.78 8.15 6.61
CA THR A 133 -14.11 8.04 5.16
C THR A 133 -14.58 9.37 4.58
N ASP A 134 -14.88 10.36 5.43
CA ASP A 134 -15.30 11.71 5.07
C ASP A 134 -14.56 12.79 5.90
N GLY A 135 -14.85 14.06 5.62
CA GLY A 135 -14.25 15.18 6.33
C GLY A 135 -12.80 15.48 5.94
N GLU A 136 -12.14 16.30 6.76
CA GLU A 136 -10.78 16.76 6.51
C GLU A 136 -9.74 15.63 6.60
N TYR A 137 -9.87 14.78 7.63
CA TYR A 137 -8.95 13.66 7.89
C TYR A 137 -9.39 12.36 7.22
N ARG A 138 -10.23 12.43 6.17
CA ARG A 138 -10.68 11.23 5.46
C ARG A 138 -9.54 10.50 4.76
N ALA A 139 -9.67 9.21 4.66
CA ALA A 139 -8.77 8.38 3.88
C ALA A 139 -8.78 8.80 2.39
N ARG A 140 -7.61 9.16 1.86
CA ARG A 140 -7.45 9.52 0.44
C ARG A 140 -6.50 8.56 -0.25
N PRO A 141 -6.85 8.09 -1.47
CA PRO A 141 -5.92 7.34 -2.28
C PRO A 141 -4.65 8.16 -2.54
N LEU A 142 -3.48 7.57 -2.33
CA LEU A 142 -2.21 8.20 -2.67
C LEU A 142 -1.79 7.89 -4.11
N ALA A 143 -2.00 6.67 -4.53
CA ALA A 143 -1.74 6.17 -5.86
C ALA A 143 -2.57 4.91 -6.07
N THR A 144 -2.64 4.42 -7.31
CA THR A 144 -3.39 3.19 -7.61
C THR A 144 -2.51 2.22 -8.38
N SER A 145 -2.59 0.94 -8.02
CA SER A 145 -2.15 -0.17 -8.85
C SER A 145 -3.36 -1.05 -9.14
N LEU A 146 -3.57 -1.41 -10.39
CA LEU A 146 -4.67 -2.28 -10.77
C LEU A 146 -4.25 -3.74 -10.54
N PHE A 147 -5.20 -4.58 -10.12
CA PHE A 147 -4.96 -6.00 -9.96
C PHE A 147 -5.26 -6.68 -11.30
N SER A 148 -4.21 -6.93 -12.08
CA SER A 148 -4.29 -7.41 -13.46
C SER A 148 -3.63 -8.78 -13.61
N TRP A 149 -4.03 -9.53 -14.63
CA TRP A 149 -3.34 -10.75 -15.00
C TRP A 149 -1.94 -10.43 -15.52
N GLY A 150 -0.95 -11.15 -15.01
CA GLY A 150 0.39 -11.23 -15.54
C GLY A 150 0.68 -12.70 -15.85
N ILE A 151 0.69 -13.07 -17.13
CA ILE A 151 0.87 -14.45 -17.58
C ILE A 151 1.98 -14.47 -18.62
N TYR A 152 2.91 -15.43 -18.58
CA TYR A 152 3.94 -15.56 -19.60
C TYR A 152 3.34 -15.56 -21.01
N GLU A 153 3.92 -14.81 -21.94
CA GLU A 153 3.39 -14.57 -23.27
C GLU A 153 3.12 -15.89 -24.01
N SER A 154 4.02 -16.88 -23.89
CA SER A 154 3.83 -18.21 -24.46
C SER A 154 2.56 -18.88 -23.91
N ARG A 155 2.32 -18.84 -22.60
CA ARG A 155 1.15 -19.41 -21.91
C ARG A 155 -0.13 -18.67 -22.27
N HIS A 156 -0.05 -17.34 -22.24
CA HIS A 156 -1.15 -16.47 -22.64
C HIS A 156 -1.62 -16.79 -24.07
N LYS A 157 -0.69 -16.98 -25.02
CA LYS A 157 -1.01 -17.29 -26.40
C LYS A 157 -1.86 -18.56 -26.51
N VAL A 158 -1.47 -19.63 -25.84
CA VAL A 158 -2.22 -20.91 -25.84
C VAL A 158 -3.62 -20.72 -25.27
N LEU A 159 -3.75 -20.05 -24.10
CA LEU A 159 -5.04 -19.79 -23.48
C LEU A 159 -5.92 -18.91 -24.39
N ASN A 160 -5.34 -17.85 -24.96
CA ASN A 160 -6.07 -16.94 -25.85
C ASN A 160 -6.48 -17.61 -27.18
N ASP A 161 -5.66 -18.46 -27.75
CA ASP A 161 -5.98 -19.19 -28.98
C ASP A 161 -7.16 -20.15 -28.75
N LYS A 162 -7.22 -20.79 -27.59
CA LYS A 162 -8.28 -21.73 -27.24
C LYS A 162 -9.57 -21.04 -26.77
N PHE A 163 -9.47 -20.10 -25.82
CA PHE A 163 -10.61 -19.53 -25.11
C PHE A 163 -10.99 -18.11 -25.56
N LYS A 164 -10.12 -17.40 -26.31
CA LYS A 164 -10.28 -16.00 -26.78
C LYS A 164 -10.30 -14.96 -25.68
N THR A 165 -10.09 -15.35 -24.44
CA THR A 165 -10.03 -14.47 -23.25
C THR A 165 -9.14 -15.10 -22.19
N VAL A 166 -8.76 -14.30 -21.19
CA VAL A 166 -8.12 -14.77 -19.97
C VAL A 166 -8.84 -14.14 -18.78
N ASP A 167 -9.53 -14.98 -18.04
CA ASP A 167 -10.29 -14.64 -16.84
C ASP A 167 -10.23 -15.79 -15.83
N TRP A 168 -10.82 -15.66 -14.66
CA TRP A 168 -10.82 -16.69 -13.64
C TRP A 168 -11.48 -18.00 -14.07
N LYS A 169 -12.45 -17.96 -14.99
CA LYS A 169 -13.12 -19.15 -15.52
C LYS A 169 -12.19 -19.92 -16.45
N VAL A 170 -11.48 -19.22 -17.34
CA VAL A 170 -10.45 -19.82 -18.19
C VAL A 170 -9.28 -20.39 -17.38
N ILE A 171 -8.85 -19.66 -16.35
CA ILE A 171 -7.79 -20.16 -15.46
C ILE A 171 -8.24 -21.38 -14.67
N HIS A 172 -9.50 -21.46 -14.26
CA HIS A 172 -10.06 -22.67 -13.66
C HIS A 172 -10.03 -23.85 -14.62
N ASP A 173 -10.48 -23.66 -15.88
CA ASP A 173 -10.44 -24.71 -16.88
C ASP A 173 -9.00 -25.20 -17.14
N ALA A 174 -8.03 -24.29 -17.13
CA ALA A 174 -6.62 -24.64 -17.22
C ALA A 174 -6.11 -25.41 -15.98
N ALA A 175 -6.53 -24.98 -14.79
CA ALA A 175 -6.14 -25.61 -13.53
C ALA A 175 -6.62 -27.06 -13.37
N ILE A 176 -7.81 -27.39 -13.92
CA ILE A 176 -8.40 -28.71 -13.83
C ILE A 176 -8.14 -29.63 -15.06
N ALA A 177 -7.41 -29.15 -16.06
CA ALA A 177 -7.06 -29.88 -17.26
C ALA A 177 -6.26 -31.17 -16.90
N LYS A 178 -6.84 -32.35 -17.10
CA LYS A 178 -6.28 -33.63 -16.64
C LYS A 178 -4.94 -33.96 -17.26
N GLY A 179 -4.71 -33.59 -18.50
CA GLY A 179 -3.43 -33.75 -19.19
C GLY A 179 -2.53 -32.52 -19.10
N GLY A 180 -2.93 -31.48 -18.36
CA GLY A 180 -2.19 -30.24 -18.26
C GLY A 180 -2.17 -29.42 -19.56
N TRP A 181 -1.05 -28.80 -19.88
CA TRP A 181 -0.87 -27.96 -21.07
C TRP A 181 -1.17 -28.69 -22.40
N PRO A 182 -0.88 -30.02 -22.60
CA PRO A 182 -1.31 -30.76 -23.79
C PRO A 182 -2.81 -30.71 -24.06
N ASP A 183 -3.66 -30.75 -23.02
CA ASP A 183 -5.12 -30.66 -23.18
C ASP A 183 -5.55 -29.23 -23.58
N LEU A 184 -4.69 -28.26 -23.35
CA LEU A 184 -4.93 -26.85 -23.71
C LEU A 184 -4.42 -26.52 -25.13
N GLY A 185 -3.61 -27.41 -25.73
CA GLY A 185 -3.15 -27.31 -27.13
C GLY A 185 -1.66 -26.99 -27.28
N ASP A 186 -0.83 -27.30 -26.28
CA ASP A 186 0.60 -27.05 -26.34
C ASP A 186 1.48 -28.20 -25.81
N ASP A 187 2.77 -27.90 -25.61
CA ASP A 187 3.87 -28.79 -25.35
C ASP A 187 3.73 -29.57 -24.02
N LYS A 188 4.01 -30.86 -24.09
CA LYS A 188 4.05 -31.75 -22.91
C LYS A 188 5.08 -31.34 -21.86
N SER A 189 6.13 -30.61 -22.26
CA SER A 189 7.21 -30.18 -21.35
C SER A 189 6.77 -29.18 -20.27
N TRP A 190 5.63 -28.49 -20.46
CA TRP A 190 5.15 -27.49 -19.49
C TRP A 190 4.40 -28.13 -18.32
N GLY A 191 3.97 -29.36 -18.42
CA GLY A 191 3.25 -30.10 -17.38
C GLY A 191 1.85 -29.54 -17.14
N TYR A 192 1.53 -29.23 -15.86
CA TYR A 192 0.24 -28.65 -15.45
C TYR A 192 0.32 -27.15 -15.30
N PHE A 193 -0.82 -26.48 -15.46
CA PHE A 193 -0.93 -25.06 -15.19
C PHE A 193 -0.64 -24.75 -13.72
N LYS A 194 0.23 -23.78 -13.47
CA LYS A 194 0.63 -23.33 -12.12
C LYS A 194 0.17 -21.90 -11.89
N LEU A 195 -0.89 -21.75 -11.07
CA LEU A 195 -1.42 -20.46 -10.69
C LEU A 195 -0.55 -19.78 -9.60
N ILE A 196 -0.33 -18.49 -9.74
CA ILE A 196 0.33 -17.66 -8.74
C ILE A 196 -0.72 -16.91 -7.93
N VAL A 197 -0.88 -17.29 -6.66
CA VAL A 197 -1.69 -16.59 -5.67
C VAL A 197 -0.91 -16.58 -4.36
N PRO A 198 -0.56 -15.43 -3.80
CA PRO A 198 0.07 -15.33 -2.49
C PRO A 198 -0.82 -15.87 -1.36
N ASN A 199 -0.23 -16.26 -0.25
CA ASN A 199 -0.99 -16.70 0.92
C ASN A 199 -1.87 -15.55 1.45
N PRO A 200 -3.21 -15.68 1.47
CA PRO A 200 -4.13 -14.62 1.88
C PRO A 200 -4.05 -14.24 3.37
N ARG A 201 -3.39 -15.08 4.18
CA ARG A 201 -3.10 -14.79 5.59
C ARG A 201 -1.84 -13.96 5.78
N LYS A 202 -1.02 -13.83 4.74
CA LYS A 202 0.26 -13.12 4.79
C LYS A 202 0.33 -11.97 3.79
N ASN A 203 -0.58 -11.91 2.81
CA ASN A 203 -0.52 -10.91 1.75
C ASN A 203 -1.94 -10.54 1.28
N ALA A 204 -2.22 -9.24 1.22
CA ALA A 204 -3.51 -8.72 0.78
C ALA A 204 -3.87 -9.18 -0.64
N ALA A 205 -2.90 -9.31 -1.55
CA ALA A 205 -3.15 -9.77 -2.92
C ALA A 205 -3.78 -11.17 -2.95
N GLY A 206 -3.40 -12.07 -2.05
CA GLY A 206 -4.04 -13.39 -1.95
C GLY A 206 -5.52 -13.32 -1.56
N LEU A 207 -5.88 -12.46 -0.61
CA LEU A 207 -7.27 -12.24 -0.22
C LEU A 207 -8.06 -11.58 -1.36
N LEU A 208 -7.47 -10.56 -1.99
CA LEU A 208 -8.13 -9.84 -3.09
C LEU A 208 -8.26 -10.71 -4.35
N ALA A 209 -7.36 -11.68 -4.56
CA ALA A 209 -7.50 -12.70 -5.62
C ALA A 209 -8.76 -13.54 -5.43
N MET A 210 -9.04 -14.00 -4.20
CA MET A 210 -10.28 -14.75 -3.91
C MET A 210 -11.54 -13.89 -4.10
N VAL A 211 -11.50 -12.60 -3.75
CA VAL A 211 -12.61 -11.65 -4.01
C VAL A 211 -12.80 -11.43 -5.51
N SER A 212 -11.72 -11.25 -6.27
CA SER A 212 -11.75 -11.10 -7.71
C SER A 212 -12.31 -12.35 -8.41
N ALA A 213 -11.87 -13.52 -7.98
CA ALA A 213 -12.36 -14.82 -8.47
C ALA A 213 -13.88 -14.96 -8.24
N ALA A 214 -14.38 -14.57 -7.05
CA ALA A 214 -15.80 -14.56 -6.77
C ALA A 214 -16.56 -13.58 -7.66
N GLY A 215 -16.02 -12.40 -7.93
CA GLY A 215 -16.59 -11.41 -8.84
C GLY A 215 -16.82 -11.95 -10.24
N GLU A 216 -15.85 -12.66 -10.80
CA GLU A 216 -15.98 -13.27 -12.12
C GLU A 216 -16.83 -14.54 -12.11
N TYR A 217 -16.78 -15.34 -11.05
CA TYR A 217 -17.64 -16.53 -10.93
C TYR A 217 -19.13 -16.15 -10.98
N TYR A 218 -19.52 -15.11 -10.19
CA TYR A 218 -20.91 -14.63 -10.09
C TYR A 218 -21.29 -13.55 -11.10
N ASP A 219 -20.35 -13.06 -11.90
CA ASP A 219 -20.55 -11.98 -12.87
C ASP A 219 -21.09 -10.69 -12.20
N LYS A 220 -20.54 -10.29 -11.05
CA LYS A 220 -20.97 -9.10 -10.28
C LYS A 220 -19.85 -8.42 -9.50
N VAL A 221 -20.03 -7.14 -9.16
CA VAL A 221 -19.04 -6.31 -8.47
C VAL A 221 -19.15 -6.33 -6.94
N THR A 222 -20.26 -6.81 -6.41
CA THR A 222 -20.52 -6.87 -4.95
C THR A 222 -20.62 -8.32 -4.54
N ILE A 223 -19.72 -8.75 -3.67
CA ILE A 223 -19.66 -10.12 -3.15
C ILE A 223 -20.12 -10.12 -1.70
N THR A 224 -20.94 -11.09 -1.34
CA THR A 224 -21.56 -11.24 -0.01
C THR A 224 -21.11 -12.53 0.67
N THR A 225 -21.38 -12.64 1.96
CA THR A 225 -21.11 -13.87 2.73
C THR A 225 -21.83 -15.08 2.14
N GLU A 226 -23.05 -14.93 1.65
CA GLU A 226 -23.81 -16.01 1.00
C GLU A 226 -23.07 -16.53 -0.26
N ASP A 227 -22.51 -15.63 -1.06
CA ASP A 227 -21.73 -16.01 -2.25
C ASP A 227 -20.51 -16.85 -1.87
N VAL A 228 -19.72 -16.40 -0.91
CA VAL A 228 -18.44 -17.05 -0.56
C VAL A 228 -18.63 -18.32 0.28
N THR A 229 -19.80 -18.50 0.88
CA THR A 229 -20.15 -19.73 1.60
C THR A 229 -20.91 -20.74 0.75
N ASN A 230 -21.23 -20.41 -0.50
CA ASN A 230 -21.90 -21.31 -1.43
C ASN A 230 -21.01 -22.52 -1.74
N PRO A 231 -21.52 -23.77 -1.57
CA PRO A 231 -20.69 -24.98 -1.76
C PRO A 231 -20.13 -25.16 -3.17
N GLN A 232 -20.87 -24.74 -4.22
CA GLN A 232 -20.43 -24.85 -5.60
C GLN A 232 -19.25 -23.89 -5.87
N PHE A 233 -19.36 -22.64 -5.39
CA PHE A 233 -18.25 -21.69 -5.45
C PHE A 233 -17.03 -22.17 -4.67
N GLN A 234 -17.23 -22.67 -3.45
CA GLN A 234 -16.13 -23.18 -2.63
C GLN A 234 -15.42 -24.38 -3.28
N LYS A 235 -16.17 -25.27 -3.93
CA LYS A 235 -15.58 -26.38 -4.71
C LYS A 235 -14.74 -25.84 -5.86
N TRP A 236 -15.30 -24.92 -6.67
CA TRP A 236 -14.62 -24.30 -7.80
C TRP A 236 -13.36 -23.54 -7.36
N LEU A 237 -13.43 -22.77 -6.27
CA LEU A 237 -12.29 -22.07 -5.72
C LEU A 237 -11.21 -23.02 -5.19
N LYS A 238 -11.60 -24.16 -4.61
CA LYS A 238 -10.66 -25.20 -4.17
C LYS A 238 -9.90 -25.82 -5.33
N GLU A 239 -10.57 -26.08 -6.44
CA GLU A 239 -9.97 -26.58 -7.67
C GLU A 239 -8.93 -25.58 -8.20
N LEU A 240 -9.26 -24.28 -8.25
CA LEU A 240 -8.32 -23.21 -8.60
C LEU A 240 -7.09 -23.18 -7.68
N MET A 241 -7.32 -23.12 -6.36
CA MET A 241 -6.24 -23.05 -5.38
C MET A 241 -5.38 -24.33 -5.37
N GLY A 242 -5.90 -25.45 -5.85
CA GLY A 242 -5.15 -26.70 -6.05
C GLY A 242 -4.06 -26.60 -7.13
N SER A 243 -4.12 -25.61 -8.02
CA SER A 243 -3.08 -25.36 -9.03
C SER A 243 -1.95 -24.45 -8.53
N VAL A 244 -2.08 -23.88 -7.33
CA VAL A 244 -0.99 -23.13 -6.68
C VAL A 244 0.00 -24.11 -6.09
N THR A 245 1.24 -24.05 -6.55
CA THR A 245 2.28 -25.05 -6.21
C THR A 245 2.66 -24.97 -4.72
N ASP A 246 2.82 -23.76 -4.20
CA ASP A 246 3.23 -23.53 -2.80
C ASP A 246 2.86 -22.11 -2.35
N PHE A 247 2.01 -22.02 -1.33
CA PHE A 247 1.65 -20.77 -0.69
C PHE A 247 2.72 -20.21 0.26
N SER A 248 3.72 -21.01 0.61
CA SER A 248 4.78 -20.62 1.56
C SER A 248 5.99 -20.02 0.88
N SER A 249 6.24 -20.36 -0.38
CA SER A 249 7.43 -19.96 -1.15
C SER A 249 7.33 -18.58 -1.78
N LEU A 250 6.10 -18.06 -1.98
CA LEU A 250 5.91 -16.73 -2.55
C LEU A 250 6.24 -15.65 -1.52
N SER A 251 7.13 -14.75 -1.90
CA SER A 251 7.42 -13.54 -1.12
C SER A 251 6.26 -12.53 -1.22
N ALA A 252 6.37 -11.45 -0.47
CA ALA A 252 5.47 -10.31 -0.63
C ALA A 252 5.56 -9.66 -2.04
N TYR A 253 6.62 -10.01 -2.79
CA TYR A 253 6.96 -9.47 -4.11
C TYR A 253 6.90 -10.56 -5.18
N SER A 254 5.74 -11.14 -5.39
CA SER A 254 5.53 -12.29 -6.30
C SER A 254 6.01 -12.06 -7.74
N VAL A 255 5.98 -10.82 -8.24
CA VAL A 255 6.48 -10.49 -9.59
C VAL A 255 8.00 -10.48 -9.63
N GLU A 256 8.66 -10.07 -8.56
CA GLU A 256 10.12 -10.17 -8.42
C GLU A 256 10.54 -11.66 -8.38
N ASP A 257 9.79 -12.50 -7.67
CA ASP A 257 10.01 -13.96 -7.67
C ASP A 257 9.91 -14.53 -9.09
N LEU A 258 8.94 -14.07 -9.90
CA LEU A 258 8.85 -14.45 -11.33
C LEU A 258 10.08 -13.99 -12.12
N ALA A 259 10.59 -12.80 -11.86
CA ALA A 259 11.80 -12.31 -12.52
C ALA A 259 13.05 -13.15 -12.15
N LEU A 260 13.14 -13.60 -10.90
CA LEU A 260 14.27 -14.35 -10.38
C LEU A 260 14.22 -15.86 -10.75
N PHE A 261 13.06 -16.48 -10.60
CA PHE A 261 12.89 -17.94 -10.62
C PHE A 261 12.04 -18.45 -11.79
N GLY A 262 11.38 -17.57 -12.54
CA GLY A 262 10.67 -17.91 -13.77
C GLY A 262 9.52 -18.89 -13.58
N TYR A 263 9.42 -19.84 -14.48
CA TYR A 263 8.35 -20.84 -14.52
C TYR A 263 8.32 -21.79 -13.31
N SER A 264 9.36 -21.81 -12.48
CA SER A 264 9.33 -22.59 -11.23
C SER A 264 8.36 -22.00 -10.22
N VAL A 265 8.13 -20.68 -10.26
CA VAL A 265 7.15 -19.98 -9.44
C VAL A 265 5.73 -20.25 -9.92
N GLY A 266 5.50 -20.15 -11.24
CA GLY A 266 4.20 -20.37 -11.85
C GLY A 266 4.13 -19.88 -13.30
N ASP A 267 2.98 -20.09 -13.94
CA ASP A 267 2.72 -19.66 -15.31
C ASP A 267 2.12 -18.24 -15.37
N GLY A 268 1.51 -17.81 -14.28
CA GLY A 268 0.92 -16.47 -14.12
C GLY A 268 -0.13 -16.39 -13.02
N GLY A 269 -0.60 -15.19 -12.76
CA GLY A 269 -1.64 -14.91 -11.76
C GLY A 269 -2.16 -13.48 -11.86
N GLN A 270 -3.13 -13.13 -11.02
CA GLN A 270 -3.46 -11.72 -10.82
C GLN A 270 -2.46 -11.10 -9.85
N LEU A 271 -1.81 -10.03 -10.29
CA LEU A 271 -0.69 -9.38 -9.64
C LEU A 271 -0.86 -7.85 -9.72
N LEU A 272 -0.12 -7.12 -8.91
CA LEU A 272 -0.16 -5.65 -8.97
C LEU A 272 0.45 -5.16 -10.28
N GLU A 273 -0.29 -4.32 -10.99
CA GLU A 273 0.16 -3.72 -12.25
C GLU A 273 1.49 -2.97 -12.09
N SER A 274 1.68 -2.24 -11.00
CA SER A 274 2.93 -1.54 -10.72
C SER A 274 4.12 -2.48 -10.70
N ASP A 275 3.97 -3.64 -10.05
CA ASP A 275 5.04 -4.62 -9.93
C ASP A 275 5.31 -5.30 -11.27
N LEU A 276 4.25 -5.59 -12.06
CA LEU A 276 4.39 -6.10 -13.43
C LEU A 276 5.20 -5.14 -14.30
N LEU A 277 4.86 -3.84 -14.26
CA LEU A 277 5.50 -2.82 -15.09
C LEU A 277 6.98 -2.64 -14.77
N VAL A 278 7.37 -2.65 -13.50
CA VAL A 278 8.78 -2.43 -13.10
C VAL A 278 9.65 -3.67 -13.30
N ASN A 279 9.10 -4.87 -13.15
CA ASN A 279 9.85 -6.12 -13.26
C ASN A 279 9.89 -6.70 -14.69
N MET A 280 9.03 -6.21 -15.61
CA MET A 280 8.89 -6.75 -16.97
C MET A 280 10.22 -6.82 -17.71
N GLN A 281 11.10 -5.80 -17.58
CA GLN A 281 12.40 -5.79 -18.25
C GLN A 281 13.29 -6.94 -17.77
N GLY A 282 13.31 -7.19 -16.46
CA GLY A 282 14.09 -8.29 -15.85
C GLY A 282 13.58 -9.66 -16.32
N ILE A 283 12.25 -9.84 -16.35
CA ILE A 283 11.59 -11.05 -16.81
C ILE A 283 11.93 -11.31 -18.27
N GLN A 284 11.73 -10.32 -19.15
CA GLN A 284 12.01 -10.45 -20.58
C GLN A 284 13.49 -10.76 -20.87
N THR A 285 14.40 -10.10 -20.16
CA THR A 285 15.85 -10.29 -20.37
C THR A 285 16.30 -11.67 -19.92
N ARG A 286 15.78 -12.17 -18.78
CA ARG A 286 16.23 -13.44 -18.19
C ARG A 286 15.57 -14.66 -18.84
N TRP A 287 14.29 -14.57 -19.17
CA TRP A 287 13.50 -15.72 -19.61
C TRP A 287 13.15 -15.70 -21.11
N SER A 288 13.40 -14.58 -21.80
CA SER A 288 13.03 -14.33 -23.21
C SER A 288 11.53 -14.55 -23.49
N ASP A 289 10.69 -14.51 -22.45
CA ASP A 289 9.24 -14.69 -22.49
C ASP A 289 8.62 -13.66 -21.52
N PRO A 290 8.24 -12.48 -22.01
CA PRO A 290 7.68 -11.43 -21.16
C PRO A 290 6.31 -11.84 -20.63
N LEU A 291 5.84 -11.15 -19.58
CA LEU A 291 4.47 -11.31 -19.14
C LEU A 291 3.51 -10.52 -20.04
N ARG A 292 2.37 -11.14 -20.36
CA ARG A 292 1.22 -10.45 -20.95
C ARG A 292 0.35 -9.90 -19.83
N ILE A 293 0.05 -8.60 -19.89
CA ILE A 293 -0.87 -7.94 -18.98
C ILE A 293 -2.27 -7.98 -19.56
N VAL A 294 -3.24 -8.50 -18.81
CA VAL A 294 -4.65 -8.52 -19.18
C VAL A 294 -5.48 -7.95 -18.03
N TYR A 295 -6.33 -6.95 -18.32
CA TYR A 295 -7.20 -6.36 -17.32
C TYR A 295 -8.52 -7.14 -17.24
N PRO A 296 -8.88 -7.67 -16.06
CA PRO A 296 -10.11 -8.42 -15.89
C PRO A 296 -11.35 -7.52 -16.01
N LYS A 297 -12.49 -8.10 -16.37
CA LYS A 297 -13.78 -7.40 -16.41
C LYS A 297 -14.12 -6.81 -15.03
N TYR A 298 -13.92 -7.57 -13.97
CA TYR A 298 -14.14 -7.16 -12.58
C TYR A 298 -12.80 -6.81 -11.93
N LEU A 299 -12.52 -5.50 -11.88
CA LEU A 299 -11.19 -4.99 -11.57
C LEU A 299 -11.08 -4.57 -10.11
N THR A 300 -10.19 -5.21 -9.39
CA THR A 300 -9.82 -4.82 -8.02
C THR A 300 -8.73 -3.77 -8.05
N TRP A 301 -8.83 -2.77 -7.17
CA TRP A 301 -7.90 -1.66 -7.06
C TRP A 301 -7.12 -1.72 -5.74
N PHE A 302 -5.82 -1.62 -5.84
CA PHE A 302 -4.93 -1.33 -4.74
C PHE A 302 -4.76 0.19 -4.72
N ASP A 303 -5.52 0.87 -3.86
CA ASP A 303 -5.63 2.33 -3.87
C ASP A 303 -4.80 3.01 -2.78
N PHE A 304 -4.03 2.25 -2.00
CA PHE A 304 -3.08 2.72 -0.99
C PHE A 304 -3.57 3.96 -0.24
N PRO A 305 -4.67 3.87 0.51
CA PRO A 305 -5.25 5.04 1.14
C PRO A 305 -4.37 5.55 2.28
N PHE A 306 -4.13 6.87 2.32
CA PHE A 306 -3.54 7.54 3.47
C PHE A 306 -4.58 7.68 4.55
N THR A 307 -4.44 6.94 5.64
CA THR A 307 -5.40 6.94 6.74
C THR A 307 -4.77 7.48 8.01
N ILE A 308 -5.43 8.45 8.67
CA ILE A 308 -4.96 9.05 9.91
C ILE A 308 -5.69 8.40 11.07
N TRP A 309 -4.95 7.93 12.08
CA TRP A 309 -5.53 7.36 13.29
C TRP A 309 -6.24 8.44 14.11
N MET A 310 -7.54 8.24 14.35
CA MET A 310 -8.42 9.19 15.05
C MET A 310 -8.61 8.87 16.53
N GLY A 311 -7.83 7.95 17.08
CA GLY A 311 -7.81 7.67 18.52
C GLY A 311 -7.29 8.85 19.36
N THR A 312 -7.49 8.76 20.67
CA THR A 312 -7.06 9.78 21.63
C THR A 312 -5.54 9.85 21.80
N GLU A 313 -4.85 8.80 21.39
CA GLU A 313 -3.39 8.65 21.47
C GLU A 313 -2.65 9.55 20.46
N THR A 314 -3.33 10.00 19.43
CA THR A 314 -2.77 10.92 18.41
C THR A 314 -3.29 12.32 18.65
N SER A 315 -2.39 13.26 18.92
CA SER A 315 -2.70 14.67 19.17
C SER A 315 -3.21 15.37 17.90
N ALA A 316 -3.90 16.51 18.08
CA ALA A 316 -4.32 17.36 16.95
C ALA A 316 -3.11 17.85 16.13
N ALA A 317 -1.98 18.15 16.79
CA ALA A 317 -0.76 18.56 16.11
C ALA A 317 -0.20 17.45 15.21
N GLU A 318 -0.19 16.19 15.67
CA GLU A 318 0.25 15.04 14.85
C GLU A 318 -0.70 14.80 13.67
N LYS A 319 -2.02 14.90 13.87
CA LYS A 319 -3.01 14.77 12.80
C LYS A 319 -2.83 15.83 11.71
N ASN A 320 -2.65 17.09 12.12
CA ASN A 320 -2.42 18.19 11.19
C ASN A 320 -1.06 18.09 10.47
N ALA A 321 -0.02 17.61 11.16
CA ALA A 321 1.28 17.34 10.54
C ALA A 321 1.17 16.20 9.53
N ALA A 322 0.38 15.18 9.82
CA ALA A 322 0.08 14.10 8.88
C ALA A 322 -0.63 14.60 7.61
N LEU A 323 -1.59 15.56 7.75
CA LEU A 323 -2.22 16.21 6.58
C LEU A 323 -1.22 17.00 5.73
N GLN A 324 -0.21 17.63 6.33
CA GLN A 324 0.83 18.31 5.57
C GLN A 324 1.66 17.30 4.75
N PHE A 325 1.95 16.15 5.34
CA PHE A 325 2.66 15.07 4.62
C PHE A 325 1.78 14.45 3.53
N GLU A 326 0.48 14.23 3.78
CA GLU A 326 -0.47 13.79 2.74
C GLU A 326 -0.48 14.75 1.54
N LYS A 327 -0.63 16.07 1.79
CA LYS A 327 -0.59 17.10 0.74
C LYS A 327 0.73 17.07 -0.04
N TYR A 328 1.83 16.80 0.64
CA TYR A 328 3.14 16.66 0.01
C TYR A 328 3.18 15.44 -0.91
N LEU A 329 2.72 14.28 -0.45
CA LEU A 329 2.63 13.05 -1.25
C LEU A 329 1.76 13.24 -2.50
N LEU A 330 0.71 14.06 -2.42
CA LEU A 330 -0.20 14.36 -3.54
C LEU A 330 0.29 15.49 -4.46
N SER A 331 1.43 16.12 -4.17
CA SER A 331 2.00 17.17 -5.02
C SER A 331 2.52 16.60 -6.35
N THR A 332 2.43 17.39 -7.41
CA THR A 332 2.80 16.99 -8.78
C THR A 332 4.19 16.34 -8.89
N PRO A 333 5.29 16.89 -8.29
CA PRO A 333 6.61 16.27 -8.41
C PRO A 333 6.73 14.93 -7.69
N ILE A 334 6.05 14.77 -6.55
CA ILE A 334 6.08 13.52 -5.79
C ILE A 334 5.21 12.45 -6.47
N GLN A 335 4.07 12.84 -7.03
CA GLN A 335 3.21 11.96 -7.82
C GLN A 335 3.88 11.52 -9.13
N ALA A 336 4.65 12.38 -9.77
CA ALA A 336 5.46 12.01 -10.94
C ALA A 336 6.46 10.89 -10.58
N ALA A 337 7.08 10.95 -9.39
CA ALA A 337 7.95 9.89 -8.91
C ALA A 337 7.20 8.56 -8.63
N ALA A 338 5.92 8.60 -8.23
CA ALA A 338 5.10 7.39 -8.13
C ALA A 338 4.85 6.75 -9.51
N ALA A 339 4.58 7.58 -10.53
CA ALA A 339 4.37 7.11 -11.91
C ALA A 339 5.59 6.39 -12.48
N THR A 340 6.83 6.82 -12.16
CA THR A 340 8.05 6.11 -12.58
C THR A 340 8.22 4.73 -11.94
N ARG A 341 7.49 4.46 -10.87
CA ARG A 341 7.42 3.17 -10.18
C ARG A 341 6.20 2.32 -10.61
N GLY A 342 5.56 2.68 -11.71
CA GLY A 342 4.42 1.93 -12.28
C GLY A 342 3.07 2.20 -11.61
N PHE A 343 3.00 3.12 -10.65
CA PHE A 343 1.73 3.50 -10.04
C PHE A 343 0.95 4.48 -10.92
N ARG A 344 -0.38 4.41 -10.84
CA ARG A 344 -1.30 5.41 -11.38
C ARG A 344 -1.44 6.54 -10.37
N PRO A 345 -0.99 7.77 -10.69
CA PRO A 345 -1.06 8.89 -9.76
C PRO A 345 -2.50 9.21 -9.33
N ALA A 346 -2.68 9.60 -8.07
CA ALA A 346 -3.94 10.17 -7.61
C ALA A 346 -4.12 11.64 -8.07
N ASN A 347 -3.01 12.33 -8.34
CA ASN A 347 -3.03 13.68 -8.91
C ASN A 347 -3.23 13.60 -10.44
N ALA A 348 -4.39 14.09 -10.91
CA ALA A 348 -4.77 14.06 -12.33
C ALA A 348 -3.88 14.92 -13.27
N GLU A 349 -3.06 15.82 -12.70
CA GLU A 349 -2.10 16.62 -13.47
C GLU A 349 -0.90 15.79 -13.96
N VAL A 350 -0.66 14.63 -13.34
CA VAL A 350 0.45 13.74 -13.71
C VAL A 350 -0.01 12.72 -14.75
N SER A 351 0.46 12.87 -15.97
CA SER A 351 0.16 11.95 -17.06
C SER A 351 1.02 10.69 -17.00
N ILE A 352 0.40 9.54 -17.24
CA ILE A 352 1.07 8.24 -17.48
C ILE A 352 1.03 7.81 -18.95
N ALA A 353 0.60 8.70 -19.84
CA ALA A 353 0.51 8.44 -21.28
C ALA A 353 1.68 9.06 -22.08
N GLY A 354 2.69 9.63 -21.40
CA GLY A 354 3.90 10.15 -22.03
C GLY A 354 4.83 9.04 -22.53
N SER A 355 5.71 9.37 -23.49
CA SER A 355 6.64 8.41 -24.13
C SER A 355 7.53 7.67 -23.14
N ASP A 356 7.90 8.31 -22.02
CA ASP A 356 8.81 7.76 -21.01
C ASP A 356 8.07 6.92 -19.94
N SER A 357 6.74 6.81 -20.06
CA SER A 357 5.92 6.06 -19.13
C SER A 357 6.11 4.56 -19.31
N LEU A 358 6.16 3.81 -18.20
CA LEU A 358 6.15 2.35 -18.20
C LEU A 358 4.90 1.78 -18.89
N PHE A 359 3.77 2.48 -18.79
CA PHE A 359 2.52 2.09 -19.46
C PHE A 359 2.63 2.13 -20.98
N VAL A 360 3.36 3.11 -21.53
CA VAL A 360 3.63 3.23 -22.96
C VAL A 360 4.72 2.25 -23.38
N LYS A 361 5.80 2.16 -22.59
CA LYS A 361 6.90 1.20 -22.84
C LYS A 361 6.39 -0.23 -23.00
N TRP A 362 5.46 -0.65 -22.15
CA TRP A 362 4.93 -2.03 -22.13
C TRP A 362 3.55 -2.18 -22.77
N GLN A 363 3.15 -1.21 -23.61
CA GLN A 363 1.88 -1.30 -24.35
C GLN A 363 1.81 -2.54 -25.24
N GLY A 364 2.92 -2.95 -25.85
CA GLY A 364 3.01 -4.18 -26.65
C GLY A 364 2.70 -5.44 -25.84
N GLN A 365 2.95 -5.44 -24.52
CA GLN A 365 2.64 -6.50 -23.57
C GLN A 365 1.27 -6.33 -22.90
N GLY A 366 0.44 -5.40 -23.35
CA GLY A 366 -0.92 -5.19 -22.87
C GLY A 366 -1.08 -4.11 -21.80
N ALA A 367 0.00 -3.45 -21.35
CA ALA A 367 -0.12 -2.31 -20.46
C ALA A 367 -0.93 -1.18 -21.11
N SER A 368 -1.78 -0.49 -20.36
CA SER A 368 -2.61 0.58 -20.86
C SER A 368 -2.76 1.73 -19.86
N ALA A 369 -2.48 2.95 -20.30
CA ALA A 369 -2.75 4.14 -19.50
C ALA A 369 -4.24 4.35 -19.23
N LYS A 370 -5.10 3.89 -20.16
CA LYS A 370 -6.56 3.95 -20.04
C LYS A 370 -7.12 2.54 -20.15
N VAL A 371 -7.77 2.09 -19.06
CA VAL A 371 -8.43 0.79 -19.03
C VAL A 371 -9.92 1.00 -19.23
N ALA A 372 -10.48 0.43 -20.30
CA ALA A 372 -11.89 0.52 -20.66
C ALA A 372 -12.56 -0.86 -20.52
N GLY A 373 -13.89 -0.88 -20.46
CA GLY A 373 -14.68 -2.12 -20.42
C GLY A 373 -14.59 -2.89 -19.10
N THR A 374 -14.09 -2.27 -18.04
CA THR A 374 -13.96 -2.88 -16.72
C THR A 374 -14.93 -2.26 -15.72
N SER A 375 -15.32 -3.05 -14.73
CA SER A 375 -16.15 -2.62 -13.59
C SER A 375 -15.35 -2.75 -12.30
N ARG A 376 -15.28 -1.69 -11.50
CA ARG A 376 -14.55 -1.72 -10.23
C ARG A 376 -15.28 -2.59 -9.22
N MET A 377 -14.59 -3.55 -8.64
CA MET A 377 -15.06 -4.33 -7.50
C MET A 377 -15.32 -3.44 -6.29
N ARG A 378 -16.42 -3.69 -5.60
CA ARG A 378 -16.73 -3.06 -4.30
C ARG A 378 -16.05 -3.83 -3.18
N ALA A 379 -15.65 -3.11 -2.13
CA ALA A 379 -15.13 -3.74 -0.92
C ALA A 379 -16.21 -4.64 -0.31
N PRO A 380 -15.97 -5.95 -0.14
CA PRO A 380 -16.84 -6.78 0.66
C PRO A 380 -16.84 -6.36 2.13
N ASP A 381 -17.89 -6.69 2.86
CA ASP A 381 -17.92 -6.48 4.29
C ASP A 381 -16.94 -7.41 5.04
N ARG A 382 -16.74 -7.12 6.34
CA ARG A 382 -15.83 -7.87 7.20
C ARG A 382 -16.18 -9.36 7.25
N ASP A 383 -17.45 -9.69 7.37
CA ASP A 383 -17.90 -11.08 7.53
C ASP A 383 -17.61 -11.90 6.27
N THR A 384 -17.80 -11.32 5.11
CA THR A 384 -17.47 -11.91 3.81
C THR A 384 -15.96 -12.18 3.68
N LEU A 385 -15.12 -11.19 4.01
CA LEU A 385 -13.66 -11.36 3.96
C LEU A 385 -13.17 -12.39 4.98
N GLN A 386 -13.72 -12.39 6.18
CA GLN A 386 -13.39 -13.40 7.20
C GLN A 386 -13.87 -14.79 6.81
N ALA A 387 -15.01 -14.92 6.13
CA ALA A 387 -15.50 -16.20 5.63
C ALA A 387 -14.54 -16.79 4.58
N LEU A 388 -14.03 -15.97 3.65
CA LEU A 388 -13.00 -16.38 2.68
C LEU A 388 -11.71 -16.83 3.37
N LEU A 389 -11.21 -16.06 4.32
CA LEU A 389 -10.00 -16.41 5.07
C LEU A 389 -10.17 -17.70 5.87
N ARG A 390 -11.30 -17.89 6.54
CA ARG A 390 -11.61 -19.13 7.27
C ARG A 390 -11.74 -20.33 6.34
N TRP A 391 -12.38 -20.12 5.18
CA TRP A 391 -12.46 -21.15 4.16
C TRP A 391 -11.07 -21.57 3.68
N PHE A 392 -10.16 -20.63 3.43
CA PHE A 392 -8.79 -20.90 3.03
C PHE A 392 -8.05 -21.75 4.07
N ASP A 393 -8.13 -21.38 5.35
CA ASP A 393 -7.50 -22.13 6.45
C ASP A 393 -7.98 -23.59 6.51
N LEU A 394 -9.27 -23.80 6.31
CA LEU A 394 -9.87 -25.14 6.44
C LEU A 394 -9.65 -26.03 5.19
N ASN A 395 -9.48 -25.45 4.02
CA ASN A 395 -9.51 -26.21 2.76
C ASN A 395 -8.20 -26.21 1.97
N VAL A 396 -7.31 -25.23 2.21
CA VAL A 396 -6.11 -24.99 1.40
C VAL A 396 -4.84 -24.96 2.26
N ALA A 397 -4.82 -24.22 3.33
CA ALA A 397 -3.67 -24.10 4.25
C ALA A 397 -3.52 -25.39 5.08
N LYS A 398 -2.89 -26.42 4.52
CA LYS A 398 -2.56 -27.65 5.26
C LYS A 398 -1.05 -27.82 5.35
#